data_38d27e2fe4ad9beab2763651ec3b4a35
#
_entry.id   38d27e2fe4ad9beab2763651ec3b4a35
#
_cell.length_a   1.000
_cell.length_b   1.000
_cell.length_c   1.000
_cell.angle_alpha   90.00
_cell.angle_beta   90.00
_cell.angle_gamma   90.00
#
_symmetry.space_group_name_H-M   'P 1'
#
loop_
_entity.id
_entity.type
_entity.pdbx_description
1 polymer ?
#
loop_
_entity_poly.entity_id
_entity_poly.type
_entity_poly.pdbx_seq_one_letter_code
_entity_poly.pdbx_strand_id
1 'polypeptide(L)'
;MTRTQPLRMVLVASLALLLSFAWSSPGAAQASLPYWTEIAQGGVVPAPVWDGSSAYHQGRFYIFGGLNGTFPNDEPVAGFSAFDVDTLTWYDLGQYPGGPSARAEAMMWFVAEDDALIVSGGRGPFRRGLDLTHHDTFRFDPGHGWTEIPQSAAEIGRANRSTEAVAVREKGKHKTVAYAFSGSSSTLPAFVNRPDGLQHDLVRYKNGWKQVATGAPAPRARAHHPLVHAEEWNALIVYGGYTNDAVNGTGLFTPENYLGDLWKFDLDTETWEQLLFDEAGGPGHRDNAKLIADEQNGRIWLFGGSLYDGTTLSDVWYFDLHSATWTRVDTAMTGPAPSPRFGQFYFSRKTATAYELYIFGGATAEFAPVLLNDMWRLTIPFACCS
;
A
#
# COMPACT_ATOMS: atom_id res chain seq x y z
N MET A 1 94.38 -29.88 50.19
CA MET A 1 93.47 -28.96 50.86
C MET A 1 93.05 -27.88 49.85
N THR A 2 92.02 -28.08 49.16
CA THR A 2 91.49 -27.15 48.15
C THR A 2 89.99 -26.97 48.37
N ARG A 3 89.69 -25.75 48.75
CA ARG A 3 88.25 -25.32 48.96
C ARG A 3 87.62 -24.96 47.61
N THR A 4 86.58 -25.62 47.25
CA THR A 4 85.70 -25.28 46.15
C THR A 4 84.62 -24.29 46.65
N GLN A 5 84.47 -23.17 45.96
CA GLN A 5 83.38 -22.25 46.16
C GLN A 5 82.23 -22.58 45.19
N PRO A 6 80.98 -22.40 45.58
CA PRO A 6 79.85 -22.68 44.70
C PRO A 6 79.54 -21.49 43.81
N LEU A 7 79.24 -21.80 42.56
CA LEU A 7 78.77 -20.88 41.51
C LEU A 7 77.34 -20.43 41.81
N ARG A 8 77.13 -19.15 41.97
CA ARG A 8 75.74 -18.55 42.08
C ARG A 8 75.19 -18.41 40.69
N MET A 9 74.06 -19.12 40.43
CA MET A 9 73.29 -19.04 39.23
C MET A 9 72.27 -17.85 39.40
N VAL A 10 72.43 -16.82 38.55
CA VAL A 10 71.51 -15.71 38.49
C VAL A 10 70.41 -16.09 37.54
N LEU A 11 69.14 -16.23 38.07
CA LEU A 11 67.97 -16.45 37.31
C LEU A 11 67.43 -15.09 36.78
N VAL A 12 67.55 -14.87 35.45
CA VAL A 12 66.96 -13.73 34.78
C VAL A 12 65.53 -14.14 34.41
N ALA A 13 64.53 -13.61 35.15
CA ALA A 13 63.17 -13.81 34.82
C ALA A 13 62.78 -12.83 33.70
N SER A 14 62.56 -13.32 32.50
CA SER A 14 62.02 -12.57 31.37
C SER A 14 60.51 -12.48 31.57
N LEU A 15 59.99 -11.29 31.88
CA LEU A 15 58.57 -11.00 31.93
C LEU A 15 58.07 -10.78 30.51
N ALA A 16 57.47 -11.81 29.89
CA ALA A 16 56.77 -11.69 28.62
C ALA A 16 55.40 -11.04 28.87
N LEU A 17 55.27 -9.77 28.50
CA LEU A 17 53.98 -9.05 28.48
C LEU A 17 53.18 -9.56 27.27
N LEU A 18 52.22 -10.49 27.48
CA LEU A 18 51.23 -10.88 26.52
C LEU A 18 50.19 -9.76 26.43
N LEU A 19 50.33 -8.84 25.47
CA LEU A 19 49.28 -7.96 25.02
C LEU A 19 48.25 -8.79 24.24
N SER A 20 47.20 -9.23 24.93
CA SER A 20 46.00 -9.75 24.30
C SER A 20 45.25 -8.59 23.62
N PHE A 21 45.47 -8.43 22.31
CA PHE A 21 44.55 -7.66 21.50
C PHE A 21 43.22 -8.44 21.46
N ALA A 22 42.27 -8.04 22.28
CA ALA A 22 40.90 -8.41 22.07
C ALA A 22 40.39 -7.72 20.76
N TRP A 23 40.39 -8.48 19.68
CA TRP A 23 39.61 -8.10 18.52
C TRP A 23 38.14 -8.12 19.00
N SER A 24 37.61 -6.96 19.32
CA SER A 24 36.16 -6.77 19.31
C SER A 24 35.73 -6.95 17.86
N SER A 25 35.17 -8.12 17.51
CA SER A 25 34.36 -8.28 16.35
C SER A 25 33.36 -7.11 16.36
N PRO A 26 33.16 -6.39 15.24
CA PRO A 26 32.07 -5.44 15.16
C PRO A 26 30.81 -6.22 15.54
N GLY A 27 30.18 -5.85 16.65
CA GLY A 27 28.96 -6.49 17.10
C GLY A 27 28.02 -6.50 15.92
N ALA A 28 27.51 -7.67 15.53
CA ALA A 28 26.45 -7.77 14.55
C ALA A 28 25.38 -6.79 15.02
N ALA A 29 25.08 -5.78 14.20
CA ALA A 29 24.01 -4.84 14.51
C ALA A 29 22.77 -5.70 14.77
N GLN A 30 22.24 -5.63 15.97
CA GLN A 30 21.06 -6.38 16.34
C GLN A 30 19.97 -5.94 15.36
N ALA A 31 19.42 -6.89 14.59
CA ALA A 31 18.37 -6.61 13.62
C ALA A 31 17.23 -5.88 14.34
N SER A 32 16.95 -4.64 13.94
CA SER A 32 15.91 -3.85 14.57
C SER A 32 14.56 -4.25 13.98
N LEU A 33 13.60 -4.58 14.84
CA LEU A 33 12.21 -4.84 14.40
C LEU A 33 11.60 -3.60 13.76
N PRO A 34 10.57 -3.75 12.92
CA PRO A 34 9.74 -2.65 12.48
C PRO A 34 9.10 -1.95 13.67
N TYR A 35 8.81 -0.66 13.53
CA TYR A 35 8.17 0.11 14.58
C TYR A 35 7.27 1.20 14.03
N TRP A 36 6.21 1.52 14.78
CA TRP A 36 5.32 2.62 14.47
C TRP A 36 5.75 3.91 15.13
N THR A 37 5.48 5.01 14.45
CA THR A 37 5.62 6.38 14.98
C THR A 37 4.35 7.16 14.64
N GLU A 38 3.68 7.71 15.64
CA GLU A 38 2.63 8.69 15.39
C GLU A 38 3.25 10.01 14.96
N ILE A 39 2.72 10.59 13.88
CA ILE A 39 3.25 11.79 13.26
C ILE A 39 2.47 13.00 13.79
N ALA A 40 3.19 13.90 14.46
CA ALA A 40 2.63 15.20 14.83
C ALA A 40 2.40 16.05 13.57
N GLN A 41 1.14 16.28 13.25
CA GLN A 41 0.73 16.95 12.02
C GLN A 41 0.60 18.46 12.23
N GLY A 42 1.23 19.25 11.35
CA GLY A 42 1.06 20.70 11.27
C GLY A 42 0.11 21.12 10.15
N GLY A 43 -0.18 22.42 10.09
CA GLY A 43 -0.99 23.02 9.01
C GLY A 43 -2.49 22.73 9.13
N VAL A 44 -3.17 22.64 8.00
CA VAL A 44 -4.62 22.41 7.91
C VAL A 44 -4.88 20.91 7.75
N VAL A 45 -4.97 20.20 8.88
CA VAL A 45 -5.23 18.75 8.89
C VAL A 45 -6.61 18.49 8.27
N PRO A 46 -6.72 17.60 7.27
CA PRO A 46 -7.99 17.27 6.63
C PRO A 46 -9.01 16.69 7.61
N ALA A 47 -10.29 16.92 7.33
CA ALA A 47 -11.37 16.30 8.09
C ALA A 47 -11.28 14.76 8.00
N PRO A 48 -11.74 14.04 9.04
CA PRO A 48 -11.75 12.58 9.02
C PRO A 48 -12.63 12.03 7.89
N VAL A 49 -12.05 11.18 7.05
CA VAL A 49 -12.73 10.49 5.94
C VAL A 49 -12.07 9.13 5.72
N TRP A 50 -12.75 8.26 4.97
CA TRP A 50 -12.28 6.93 4.61
C TRP A 50 -12.51 6.64 3.12
N ASP A 51 -11.83 5.64 2.55
CA ASP A 51 -11.92 5.23 1.14
C ASP A 51 -11.67 6.36 0.11
N GLY A 52 -10.83 7.31 0.47
CA GLY A 52 -10.34 8.28 -0.50
C GLY A 52 -9.16 7.74 -1.31
N SER A 53 -8.73 8.57 -2.25
CA SER A 53 -7.63 8.26 -3.16
C SER A 53 -6.36 8.97 -2.73
N SER A 54 -5.20 8.35 -2.97
CA SER A 54 -3.93 8.95 -2.61
C SER A 54 -2.83 8.69 -3.63
N ALA A 55 -1.87 9.61 -3.69
CA ALA A 55 -0.66 9.46 -4.47
C ALA A 55 0.52 10.18 -3.77
N TYR A 56 1.71 9.65 -3.95
CA TYR A 56 2.93 10.22 -3.39
C TYR A 56 3.94 10.53 -4.49
N HIS A 57 4.54 11.72 -4.40
CA HIS A 57 5.63 12.11 -5.28
C HIS A 57 6.54 13.15 -4.60
N GLN A 58 7.85 12.92 -4.66
CA GLN A 58 8.90 13.87 -4.24
C GLN A 58 8.63 14.58 -2.89
N GLY A 59 8.34 13.79 -1.85
CA GLY A 59 8.10 14.33 -0.50
C GLY A 59 6.70 14.85 -0.27
N ARG A 60 5.80 14.81 -1.25
CA ARG A 60 4.40 15.22 -1.10
C ARG A 60 3.44 14.07 -1.24
N PHE A 61 2.58 13.93 -0.26
CA PHE A 61 1.50 12.97 -0.20
C PHE A 61 0.18 13.70 -0.46
N TYR A 62 -0.43 13.43 -1.60
CA TYR A 62 -1.71 13.99 -2.02
C TYR A 62 -2.84 13.05 -1.65
N ILE A 63 -3.94 13.62 -1.16
CA ILE A 63 -5.18 12.90 -0.92
C ILE A 63 -6.35 13.62 -1.57
N PHE A 64 -7.30 12.85 -2.12
CA PHE A 64 -8.51 13.38 -2.74
C PHE A 64 -9.74 12.55 -2.35
N GLY A 65 -10.84 13.25 -2.04
CA GLY A 65 -12.14 12.62 -1.84
C GLY A 65 -12.24 11.78 -0.58
N GLY A 66 -12.98 10.70 -0.67
CA GLY A 66 -13.32 9.79 0.41
C GLY A 66 -14.75 9.95 0.87
N LEU A 67 -15.13 9.19 1.89
CA LEU A 67 -16.47 9.14 2.45
C LEU A 67 -16.51 9.80 3.81
N ASN A 68 -17.52 10.62 4.03
CA ASN A 68 -17.89 11.17 5.33
C ASN A 68 -19.16 10.47 5.82
N GLY A 69 -19.21 10.17 7.13
CA GLY A 69 -20.34 9.49 7.74
C GLY A 69 -20.21 7.97 7.75
N THR A 70 -21.32 7.30 8.01
CA THR A 70 -21.41 5.86 8.22
C THR A 70 -22.32 5.22 7.19
N PHE A 71 -21.93 4.06 6.68
CA PHE A 71 -22.79 3.28 5.80
C PHE A 71 -24.15 2.96 6.48
N PRO A 72 -25.30 3.06 5.81
CA PRO A 72 -25.51 3.43 4.40
C PRO A 72 -25.72 4.93 4.15
N ASN A 73 -25.43 5.80 5.11
CA ASN A 73 -25.62 7.25 5.03
C ASN A 73 -24.30 8.00 4.81
N ASP A 74 -23.30 7.29 4.32
CA ASP A 74 -22.02 7.86 3.92
C ASP A 74 -22.17 8.69 2.65
N GLU A 75 -21.57 9.87 2.64
CA GLU A 75 -21.58 10.77 1.49
C GLU A 75 -20.14 11.03 1.03
N PRO A 76 -19.85 10.93 -0.26
CA PRO A 76 -18.53 11.27 -0.78
C PRO A 76 -18.26 12.77 -0.66
N VAL A 77 -17.00 13.10 -0.45
CA VAL A 77 -16.50 14.48 -0.40
C VAL A 77 -15.53 14.78 -1.54
N ALA A 78 -15.28 16.08 -1.78
CA ALA A 78 -14.33 16.53 -2.80
C ALA A 78 -13.10 17.21 -2.16
N GLY A 79 -12.75 16.87 -0.92
CA GLY A 79 -11.58 17.40 -0.24
C GLY A 79 -10.31 17.06 -1.02
N PHE A 80 -9.43 18.05 -1.19
CA PHE A 80 -8.14 17.87 -1.83
C PHE A 80 -7.06 18.51 -0.98
N SER A 81 -6.08 17.73 -0.56
CA SER A 81 -5.02 18.19 0.36
C SER A 81 -3.68 17.54 0.01
N ALA A 82 -2.60 18.18 0.41
CA ALA A 82 -1.25 17.65 0.29
C ALA A 82 -0.54 17.73 1.64
N PHE A 83 0.16 16.67 2.01
CA PHE A 83 1.05 16.61 3.17
C PHE A 83 2.51 16.66 2.70
N ASP A 84 3.25 17.60 3.22
CA ASP A 84 4.70 17.67 3.01
C ASP A 84 5.39 16.81 4.09
N VAL A 85 6.06 15.77 3.64
CA VAL A 85 6.63 14.74 4.54
C VAL A 85 7.87 15.24 5.28
N ASP A 86 8.56 16.24 4.75
CA ASP A 86 9.78 16.77 5.36
C ASP A 86 9.47 17.81 6.44
N THR A 87 8.43 18.63 6.20
CA THR A 87 7.97 19.65 7.16
C THR A 87 6.82 19.18 8.05
N LEU A 88 6.28 17.98 7.80
CA LEU A 88 5.12 17.38 8.50
C LEU A 88 3.88 18.29 8.48
N THR A 89 3.63 18.97 7.35
CA THR A 89 2.62 20.02 7.26
C THR A 89 1.60 19.73 6.16
N TRP A 90 0.31 19.85 6.51
CA TRP A 90 -0.80 19.80 5.58
C TRP A 90 -1.10 21.13 4.93
N TYR A 91 -1.40 21.07 3.64
CA TYR A 91 -1.87 22.18 2.81
C TYR A 91 -3.24 21.85 2.23
N ASP A 92 -4.20 22.74 2.40
CA ASP A 92 -5.50 22.65 1.75
C ASP A 92 -5.37 23.12 0.29
N LEU A 93 -5.71 22.26 -0.65
CA LEU A 93 -5.70 22.50 -2.10
C LEU A 93 -7.10 22.65 -2.67
N GLY A 94 -8.13 22.70 -1.82
CA GLY A 94 -9.53 22.85 -2.24
C GLY A 94 -9.87 24.16 -2.94
N GLN A 95 -8.95 25.16 -2.89
CA GLN A 95 -9.10 26.43 -3.61
C GLN A 95 -8.95 26.33 -5.14
N TYR A 96 -8.45 25.20 -5.66
CA TYR A 96 -8.31 25.01 -7.11
C TYR A 96 -9.66 24.62 -7.73
N PRO A 97 -10.30 25.50 -8.55
CA PRO A 97 -11.59 25.21 -9.15
C PRO A 97 -11.49 24.19 -10.30
N GLY A 98 -12.63 23.68 -10.73
CA GLY A 98 -12.74 22.81 -11.90
C GLY A 98 -12.31 21.37 -11.67
N GLY A 99 -12.09 20.97 -10.41
CA GLY A 99 -11.71 19.61 -10.05
C GLY A 99 -12.83 18.60 -10.14
N PRO A 100 -12.50 17.32 -9.89
CA PRO A 100 -13.48 16.24 -9.88
C PRO A 100 -14.60 16.51 -8.87
N SER A 101 -15.81 16.06 -9.18
CA SER A 101 -16.92 16.03 -8.22
C SER A 101 -16.59 15.13 -7.02
N ALA A 102 -17.34 15.30 -5.92
CA ALA A 102 -17.22 14.47 -4.72
C ALA A 102 -17.28 12.97 -5.06
N ARG A 103 -16.26 12.24 -4.63
CA ARG A 103 -16.11 10.80 -4.91
C ARG A 103 -15.23 10.08 -3.91
N ALA A 104 -15.43 8.79 -3.80
CA ALA A 104 -14.58 7.86 -3.06
C ALA A 104 -14.04 6.78 -4.00
N GLU A 105 -13.10 5.98 -3.53
CA GLU A 105 -12.62 4.79 -4.24
C GLU A 105 -12.10 5.08 -5.67
N ALA A 106 -11.67 6.31 -5.96
CA ALA A 106 -11.12 6.66 -7.25
C ALA A 106 -9.67 6.17 -7.39
N MET A 107 -9.23 5.98 -8.62
CA MET A 107 -7.83 5.77 -8.93
C MET A 107 -7.08 7.10 -8.93
N MET A 108 -5.89 7.14 -8.32
CA MET A 108 -5.07 8.34 -8.26
C MET A 108 -3.60 8.00 -8.44
N TRP A 109 -2.90 8.72 -9.30
CA TRP A 109 -1.48 8.51 -9.54
C TRP A 109 -0.79 9.80 -9.98
N PHE A 110 0.54 9.81 -9.85
CA PHE A 110 1.37 10.94 -10.24
C PHE A 110 2.10 10.66 -11.56
N VAL A 111 2.11 11.63 -12.47
CA VAL A 111 2.85 11.61 -13.74
C VAL A 111 4.12 12.40 -13.56
N ALA A 112 5.23 11.74 -13.30
CA ALA A 112 6.47 12.36 -12.84
C ALA A 112 7.11 13.30 -13.87
N GLU A 113 7.03 12.97 -15.14
CA GLU A 113 7.61 13.80 -16.22
C GLU A 113 6.87 15.12 -16.46
N ASP A 114 5.61 15.18 -16.07
CA ASP A 114 4.73 16.33 -16.28
C ASP A 114 4.48 17.12 -14.99
N ASP A 115 5.00 16.65 -13.84
CA ASP A 115 4.68 17.18 -12.51
C ASP A 115 3.17 17.30 -12.27
N ALA A 116 2.41 16.27 -12.67
CA ALA A 116 0.96 16.29 -12.66
C ALA A 116 0.35 15.10 -11.94
N LEU A 117 -0.81 15.32 -11.33
CA LEU A 117 -1.61 14.31 -10.66
C LEU A 117 -2.82 13.96 -11.51
N ILE A 118 -3.17 12.68 -11.56
CA ILE A 118 -4.36 12.20 -12.25
C ILE A 118 -5.32 11.58 -11.24
N VAL A 119 -6.62 11.89 -11.37
CA VAL A 119 -7.73 11.25 -10.66
C VAL A 119 -8.70 10.70 -11.69
N SER A 120 -9.06 9.43 -11.59
CA SER A 120 -9.93 8.76 -12.57
C SER A 120 -10.95 7.85 -11.90
N GLY A 121 -12.17 7.89 -12.38
CA GLY A 121 -13.24 7.03 -11.90
C GLY A 121 -13.71 7.35 -10.48
N GLY A 122 -14.08 6.32 -9.74
CA GLY A 122 -14.52 6.40 -8.36
C GLY A 122 -16.03 6.30 -8.18
N ARG A 123 -16.46 6.21 -6.93
CA ARG A 123 -17.82 6.12 -6.47
C ARG A 123 -18.38 7.49 -6.15
N GLY A 124 -19.47 7.86 -6.76
CA GLY A 124 -20.28 9.05 -6.43
C GLY A 124 -21.28 8.79 -5.31
N PRO A 125 -22.21 9.75 -5.07
CA PRO A 125 -23.21 9.61 -4.03
C PRO A 125 -24.13 8.41 -4.25
N PHE A 126 -24.43 7.70 -3.17
CA PHE A 126 -25.45 6.65 -3.17
C PHE A 126 -26.84 7.28 -3.28
N ARG A 127 -27.52 7.08 -4.40
CA ARG A 127 -28.82 7.69 -4.64
C ARG A 127 -29.83 6.66 -5.14
N ARG A 128 -30.99 6.60 -4.49
CA ARG A 128 -32.11 5.71 -4.85
C ARG A 128 -31.72 4.23 -4.96
N GLY A 129 -30.83 3.77 -4.11
CA GLY A 129 -30.34 2.39 -4.14
C GLY A 129 -29.33 2.11 -5.24
N LEU A 130 -28.75 3.14 -5.88
CA LEU A 130 -27.74 3.02 -6.93
C LEU A 130 -26.47 3.75 -6.51
N ASP A 131 -25.34 3.07 -6.62
CA ASP A 131 -24.03 3.70 -6.63
C ASP A 131 -23.76 4.29 -8.01
N LEU A 132 -23.38 5.56 -8.04
CA LEU A 132 -22.92 6.19 -9.26
C LEU A 132 -21.40 5.94 -9.40
N THR A 133 -21.00 5.23 -10.43
CA THR A 133 -19.59 5.14 -10.78
C THR A 133 -19.24 6.28 -11.74
N HIS A 134 -18.23 7.06 -11.37
CA HIS A 134 -17.69 8.09 -12.23
C HIS A 134 -16.84 7.47 -13.34
N HIS A 135 -16.85 8.09 -14.53
CA HIS A 135 -16.12 7.62 -15.70
C HIS A 135 -15.12 8.66 -16.21
N ASP A 136 -15.11 9.83 -15.60
CA ASP A 136 -14.26 10.96 -15.97
C ASP A 136 -12.82 10.80 -15.45
N THR A 137 -11.91 11.51 -16.07
CA THR A 137 -10.52 11.57 -15.68
C THR A 137 -10.09 13.03 -15.63
N PHE A 138 -9.46 13.43 -14.54
CA PHE A 138 -8.98 14.77 -14.32
C PHE A 138 -7.46 14.79 -14.14
N ARG A 139 -6.85 15.84 -14.64
CA ARG A 139 -5.45 16.18 -14.44
C ARG A 139 -5.36 17.42 -13.56
N PHE A 140 -4.52 17.36 -12.54
CA PHE A 140 -4.13 18.49 -11.71
C PHE A 140 -2.67 18.87 -11.99
N ASP A 141 -2.46 20.13 -12.37
CA ASP A 141 -1.14 20.74 -12.51
C ASP A 141 -0.98 21.77 -11.39
N PRO A 142 0.03 21.68 -10.50
CA PRO A 142 0.17 22.57 -9.34
C PRO A 142 0.17 24.07 -9.65
N GLY A 143 0.59 24.47 -10.86
CA GLY A 143 0.59 25.87 -11.32
C GLY A 143 -0.67 26.33 -12.04
N HIS A 144 -1.55 25.40 -12.45
CA HIS A 144 -2.68 25.72 -13.34
C HIS A 144 -4.03 25.22 -12.82
N GLY A 145 -4.05 24.28 -11.84
CA GLY A 145 -5.27 23.68 -11.30
C GLY A 145 -5.74 22.46 -12.10
N TRP A 146 -7.05 22.22 -12.05
CA TRP A 146 -7.67 21.03 -12.63
C TRP A 146 -8.07 21.21 -14.10
N THR A 147 -7.91 20.15 -14.88
CA THR A 147 -8.42 20.03 -16.25
C THR A 147 -9.01 18.65 -16.46
N GLU A 148 -10.24 18.58 -16.96
CA GLU A 148 -10.84 17.29 -17.36
C GLU A 148 -10.17 16.80 -18.64
N ILE A 149 -9.79 15.50 -18.66
CA ILE A 149 -9.19 14.84 -19.82
C ILE A 149 -10.33 14.24 -20.63
N PRO A 150 -10.55 14.65 -21.89
CA PRO A 150 -11.55 14.06 -22.74
C PRO A 150 -11.31 12.56 -22.94
N GLN A 151 -12.34 11.75 -22.73
CA GLN A 151 -12.27 10.30 -22.91
C GLN A 151 -13.08 9.86 -24.15
N SER A 152 -12.58 8.84 -24.83
CA SER A 152 -13.33 8.18 -25.89
C SER A 152 -14.44 7.28 -25.31
N ALA A 153 -15.46 6.99 -26.11
CA ALA A 153 -16.53 6.07 -25.71
C ALA A 153 -16.03 4.67 -25.33
N ALA A 154 -14.90 4.23 -25.89
CA ALA A 154 -14.28 2.96 -25.55
C ALA A 154 -13.60 2.98 -24.16
N GLU A 155 -13.19 4.15 -23.67
CA GLU A 155 -12.57 4.34 -22.37
C GLU A 155 -13.62 4.49 -21.26
N ILE A 156 -14.76 5.09 -21.56
CA ILE A 156 -15.87 5.30 -20.61
C ILE A 156 -16.38 3.96 -20.03
N GLY A 157 -16.34 2.88 -20.80
CA GLY A 157 -16.73 1.55 -20.33
C GLY A 157 -15.72 0.89 -19.38
N ARG A 158 -14.58 1.52 -19.09
CA ARG A 158 -13.49 0.97 -18.28
C ARG A 158 -13.21 1.76 -17.00
N ALA A 159 -14.07 2.70 -16.66
CA ALA A 159 -13.94 3.42 -15.40
C ALA A 159 -14.19 2.46 -14.23
N ASN A 160 -13.22 2.39 -13.34
CA ASN A 160 -13.21 1.52 -12.19
C ASN A 160 -13.34 2.32 -10.91
N ARG A 161 -13.91 1.70 -9.91
CA ARG A 161 -13.85 2.08 -8.51
C ARG A 161 -13.36 0.89 -7.67
N SER A 162 -13.04 1.13 -6.42
CA SER A 162 -12.61 0.07 -5.48
C SER A 162 -11.37 -0.70 -5.96
N THR A 163 -10.51 -0.01 -6.71
CA THR A 163 -9.18 -0.49 -7.11
C THR A 163 -8.18 0.64 -7.02
N GLU A 164 -6.94 0.30 -6.84
CA GLU A 164 -5.82 1.24 -6.80
C GLU A 164 -5.16 1.33 -8.17
N ALA A 165 -4.61 2.49 -8.50
CA ALA A 165 -3.72 2.65 -9.64
C ALA A 165 -2.30 2.90 -9.15
N VAL A 166 -1.34 2.22 -9.74
CA VAL A 166 0.07 2.42 -9.45
C VAL A 166 0.80 3.00 -10.64
N ALA A 167 1.58 4.04 -10.38
CA ALA A 167 2.45 4.63 -11.38
C ALA A 167 3.70 3.77 -11.57
N VAL A 168 3.99 3.41 -12.80
CA VAL A 168 5.18 2.67 -13.22
C VAL A 168 5.98 3.53 -14.17
N ARG A 169 7.26 3.72 -13.88
CA ARG A 169 8.17 4.35 -14.82
C ARG A 169 8.72 3.30 -15.77
N GLU A 170 8.30 3.35 -17.03
CA GLU A 170 8.76 2.38 -18.04
C GLU A 170 10.30 2.37 -18.12
N LYS A 171 10.89 1.18 -17.97
CA LYS A 171 12.35 0.98 -18.00
C LYS A 171 12.95 1.51 -19.31
N GLY A 172 13.95 2.37 -19.21
CA GLY A 172 14.59 3.01 -20.37
C GLY A 172 13.76 4.08 -21.08
N LYS A 173 12.57 4.40 -20.59
CA LYS A 173 11.72 5.49 -21.05
C LYS A 173 11.42 6.45 -19.89
N HIS A 174 11.45 7.75 -20.18
CA HIS A 174 11.10 8.76 -19.18
C HIS A 174 9.59 9.04 -19.17
N LYS A 175 8.79 7.97 -19.20
CA LYS A 175 7.33 8.07 -19.22
C LYS A 175 6.69 7.24 -18.12
N THR A 176 5.74 7.85 -17.45
CA THR A 176 4.89 7.21 -16.46
C THR A 176 3.72 6.53 -17.15
N VAL A 177 3.46 5.28 -16.77
CA VAL A 177 2.27 4.51 -17.15
C VAL A 177 1.60 4.09 -15.85
N ALA A 178 0.30 4.36 -15.69
CA ALA A 178 -0.42 3.81 -14.56
C ALA A 178 -1.01 2.44 -14.91
N TYR A 179 -0.96 1.54 -13.95
CA TYR A 179 -1.62 0.24 -14.03
C TYR A 179 -2.69 0.14 -12.96
N ALA A 180 -3.83 -0.45 -13.31
CA ALA A 180 -4.87 -0.84 -12.37
C ALA A 180 -5.36 -2.24 -12.71
N PHE A 181 -5.64 -3.02 -11.69
CA PHE A 181 -6.14 -4.39 -11.86
C PHE A 181 -7.55 -4.49 -11.31
N SER A 182 -8.45 -5.12 -12.07
CA SER A 182 -9.80 -5.45 -11.62
C SER A 182 -10.60 -4.22 -11.12
N GLY A 183 -11.28 -4.30 -9.98
CA GLY A 183 -12.17 -3.25 -9.47
C GLY A 183 -13.61 -3.42 -9.95
N SER A 184 -14.47 -2.50 -9.58
CA SER A 184 -15.90 -2.52 -9.94
C SER A 184 -16.24 -1.42 -10.95
N SER A 185 -17.02 -1.74 -11.96
CA SER A 185 -17.60 -0.79 -12.91
C SER A 185 -19.13 -0.66 -12.75
N SER A 186 -19.71 -1.30 -11.74
CA SER A 186 -21.16 -1.38 -11.58
C SER A 186 -21.75 -0.02 -11.21
N THR A 187 -22.77 0.39 -11.98
CA THR A 187 -23.70 1.47 -11.63
C THR A 187 -24.93 0.94 -10.89
N LEU A 188 -24.91 -0.33 -10.51
CA LEU A 188 -26.03 -1.02 -9.85
C LEU A 188 -25.82 -1.05 -8.33
N PRO A 189 -26.90 -1.30 -7.56
CA PRO A 189 -26.79 -1.37 -6.11
C PRO A 189 -25.70 -2.33 -5.69
N ALA A 190 -24.82 -1.90 -4.80
CA ALA A 190 -23.70 -2.68 -4.25
C ALA A 190 -24.14 -4.04 -3.64
N PHE A 191 -25.41 -4.25 -3.42
CA PHE A 191 -26.02 -5.41 -2.76
C PHE A 191 -26.74 -6.37 -3.70
N VAL A 192 -26.70 -6.15 -5.01
CA VAL A 192 -27.30 -7.11 -5.95
C VAL A 192 -26.21 -7.99 -6.50
N ASN A 193 -26.19 -9.25 -6.08
CA ASN A 193 -25.38 -10.33 -6.62
C ASN A 193 -25.43 -10.34 -8.16
N ARG A 194 -24.49 -9.64 -8.80
CA ARG A 194 -24.28 -9.77 -10.23
C ARG A 194 -22.82 -10.11 -10.50
N PRO A 195 -22.56 -11.21 -11.21
CA PRO A 195 -21.22 -11.63 -11.59
C PRO A 195 -20.51 -10.63 -12.50
N ASP A 196 -21.24 -9.68 -13.07
CA ASP A 196 -20.78 -8.72 -14.08
C ASP A 196 -20.34 -7.34 -13.51
N GLY A 197 -20.34 -7.17 -12.18
CA GLY A 197 -19.92 -5.90 -11.53
C GLY A 197 -18.41 -5.76 -11.32
N LEU A 198 -17.66 -6.85 -11.24
CA LEU A 198 -16.20 -6.85 -11.11
C LEU A 198 -15.54 -7.10 -12.46
N GLN A 199 -14.49 -6.37 -12.74
CA GLN A 199 -13.69 -6.52 -13.95
C GLN A 199 -12.56 -7.51 -13.74
N HIS A 200 -12.20 -8.27 -14.78
CA HIS A 200 -11.09 -9.23 -14.77
C HIS A 200 -9.81 -8.67 -15.37
N ASP A 201 -9.83 -7.41 -15.76
CA ASP A 201 -8.80 -6.83 -16.60
C ASP A 201 -7.66 -6.23 -15.77
N LEU A 202 -6.43 -6.46 -16.22
CA LEU A 202 -5.34 -5.54 -15.98
C LEU A 202 -5.41 -4.46 -17.07
N VAL A 203 -5.47 -3.20 -16.66
CA VAL A 203 -5.50 -2.07 -17.57
C VAL A 203 -4.30 -1.17 -17.35
N ARG A 204 -3.87 -0.48 -18.39
CA ARG A 204 -2.83 0.55 -18.30
C ARG A 204 -3.32 1.87 -18.87
N TYR A 205 -2.91 2.96 -18.27
CA TYR A 205 -3.17 4.32 -18.72
C TYR A 205 -1.90 4.96 -19.28
N LYS A 206 -1.96 5.29 -20.58
CA LYS A 206 -0.92 6.05 -21.29
C LYS A 206 -1.61 6.86 -22.39
N ASN A 207 -2.10 8.03 -22.07
CA ASN A 207 -3.00 8.82 -22.94
C ASN A 207 -4.35 8.11 -23.20
N GLY A 208 -4.90 7.43 -22.21
CA GLY A 208 -6.13 6.68 -22.25
C GLY A 208 -5.98 5.24 -21.75
N TRP A 209 -7.08 4.68 -21.24
CA TRP A 209 -7.13 3.34 -20.70
C TRP A 209 -7.06 2.27 -21.79
N LYS A 210 -6.18 1.30 -21.64
CA LYS A 210 -6.06 0.12 -22.52
C LYS A 210 -5.89 -1.14 -21.70
N GLN A 211 -6.59 -2.19 -22.12
CA GLN A 211 -6.40 -3.52 -21.56
C GLN A 211 -5.02 -4.06 -21.89
N VAL A 212 -4.40 -4.70 -20.91
CA VAL A 212 -3.19 -5.50 -21.08
C VAL A 212 -3.63 -6.94 -21.29
N ALA A 213 -3.25 -7.53 -22.42
CA ALA A 213 -3.58 -8.92 -22.71
C ALA A 213 -2.72 -9.83 -21.83
N THR A 214 -3.35 -10.50 -20.90
CA THR A 214 -2.68 -11.46 -20.02
C THR A 214 -3.17 -12.87 -20.29
N GLY A 215 -2.24 -13.83 -20.29
CA GLY A 215 -2.59 -15.25 -20.39
C GLY A 215 -3.06 -15.85 -19.07
N ALA A 216 -3.52 -17.08 -19.07
CA ALA A 216 -3.75 -17.86 -17.85
C ALA A 216 -2.43 -18.48 -17.37
N PRO A 217 -2.22 -18.64 -16.02
CA PRO A 217 -3.16 -18.28 -14.98
C PRO A 217 -3.25 -16.76 -14.76
N ALA A 218 -4.36 -16.29 -14.18
CA ALA A 218 -4.56 -14.90 -13.77
C ALA A 218 -5.40 -14.84 -12.49
N PRO A 219 -5.24 -13.77 -11.67
CA PRO A 219 -6.04 -13.61 -10.46
C PRO A 219 -7.54 -13.51 -10.79
N ARG A 220 -8.40 -13.97 -9.87
CA ARG A 220 -9.86 -13.77 -9.96
C ARG A 220 -10.18 -12.26 -9.93
N ALA A 221 -11.31 -11.88 -10.55
CA ALA A 221 -11.87 -10.53 -10.42
C ALA A 221 -12.10 -10.17 -8.96
N ARG A 222 -11.69 -8.97 -8.56
CA ARG A 222 -11.70 -8.54 -7.17
C ARG A 222 -11.81 -7.03 -7.02
N ALA A 223 -12.22 -6.61 -5.84
CA ALA A 223 -12.22 -5.21 -5.42
C ALA A 223 -11.55 -5.07 -4.05
N HIS A 224 -11.23 -3.84 -3.65
CA HIS A 224 -10.59 -3.47 -2.38
C HIS A 224 -9.29 -4.24 -2.10
N HIS A 225 -8.59 -4.64 -3.15
CA HIS A 225 -7.28 -5.27 -3.04
C HIS A 225 -6.18 -4.23 -3.15
N PRO A 226 -5.08 -4.37 -2.40
CA PRO A 226 -3.90 -3.56 -2.59
C PRO A 226 -3.18 -3.96 -3.89
N LEU A 227 -2.65 -2.95 -4.57
CA LEU A 227 -1.79 -3.09 -5.73
C LEU A 227 -0.52 -2.28 -5.51
N VAL A 228 0.65 -2.89 -5.59
CA VAL A 228 1.93 -2.20 -5.45
C VAL A 228 2.87 -2.52 -6.61
N HIS A 229 3.64 -1.50 -7.03
CA HIS A 229 4.72 -1.66 -7.98
C HIS A 229 6.03 -1.97 -7.24
N ALA A 230 6.64 -3.09 -7.58
CA ALA A 230 7.98 -3.46 -7.17
C ALA A 230 8.95 -3.06 -8.31
N GLU A 231 9.65 -1.94 -8.13
CA GLU A 231 10.42 -1.29 -9.19
C GLU A 231 11.62 -2.13 -9.63
N GLU A 232 12.38 -2.67 -8.67
CA GLU A 232 13.58 -3.48 -8.94
C GLU A 232 13.22 -4.85 -9.54
N TRP A 233 12.04 -5.39 -9.20
CA TRP A 233 11.52 -6.64 -9.78
C TRP A 233 10.79 -6.43 -11.10
N ASN A 234 10.55 -5.18 -11.49
CA ASN A 234 9.72 -4.78 -12.62
C ASN A 234 8.38 -5.51 -12.65
N ALA A 235 7.67 -5.48 -11.52
CA ALA A 235 6.48 -6.28 -11.30
C ALA A 235 5.39 -5.53 -10.52
N LEU A 236 4.14 -5.96 -10.73
CA LEU A 236 3.02 -5.57 -9.89
C LEU A 236 2.69 -6.71 -8.93
N ILE A 237 2.36 -6.37 -7.68
CA ILE A 237 1.99 -7.32 -6.63
C ILE A 237 0.57 -7.04 -6.19
N VAL A 238 -0.25 -8.11 -6.10
CA VAL A 238 -1.65 -8.08 -5.68
C VAL A 238 -1.86 -9.08 -4.56
N TYR A 239 -2.60 -8.68 -3.52
CA TYR A 239 -3.01 -9.58 -2.44
C TYR A 239 -4.49 -9.41 -2.11
N GLY A 240 -5.19 -10.52 -1.83
CA GLY A 240 -6.51 -10.51 -1.22
C GLY A 240 -7.55 -9.68 -1.98
N GLY A 241 -8.36 -8.94 -1.23
CA GLY A 241 -9.55 -8.28 -1.72
C GLY A 241 -10.79 -9.16 -1.60
N TYR A 242 -11.93 -8.69 -2.07
CA TYR A 242 -13.12 -9.52 -2.15
C TYR A 242 -13.55 -9.73 -3.61
N THR A 243 -14.22 -10.85 -3.85
CA THR A 243 -14.83 -11.19 -5.14
C THR A 243 -16.33 -11.40 -4.98
N ASN A 244 -17.10 -11.16 -6.03
CA ASN A 244 -18.51 -11.51 -6.09
C ASN A 244 -18.79 -12.56 -7.16
N ASP A 245 -17.78 -13.34 -7.53
CA ASP A 245 -17.97 -14.44 -8.47
C ASP A 245 -19.15 -15.28 -8.00
N ALA A 246 -20.16 -15.38 -8.85
CA ALA A 246 -21.43 -16.07 -8.56
C ALA A 246 -21.30 -17.59 -8.36
N VAL A 247 -20.09 -18.08 -8.10
CA VAL A 247 -19.84 -19.52 -7.88
C VAL A 247 -20.69 -20.07 -6.75
N ASN A 248 -21.09 -19.24 -5.78
CA ASN A 248 -21.84 -19.71 -4.62
C ASN A 248 -23.20 -19.05 -4.38
N GLY A 249 -23.60 -18.01 -5.13
CA GLY A 249 -24.92 -17.35 -4.99
C GLY A 249 -25.22 -16.75 -3.61
N THR A 250 -24.22 -16.73 -2.72
CA THR A 250 -24.31 -16.23 -1.35
C THR A 250 -23.86 -14.77 -1.31
N GLY A 251 -24.46 -13.94 -0.51
CA GLY A 251 -24.26 -12.47 -0.46
C GLY A 251 -22.81 -12.04 -0.37
N LEU A 252 -22.56 -10.74 -0.55
CA LEU A 252 -21.23 -10.12 -0.67
C LEU A 252 -20.27 -10.36 0.52
N PHE A 253 -20.82 -10.55 1.71
CA PHE A 253 -20.04 -10.65 2.94
C PHE A 253 -20.01 -12.09 3.48
N THR A 254 -19.44 -13.00 2.70
CA THR A 254 -19.18 -14.37 3.16
C THR A 254 -17.68 -14.66 3.13
N PRO A 255 -17.17 -15.55 4.00
CA PRO A 255 -15.75 -15.89 4.04
C PRO A 255 -15.17 -16.28 2.67
N GLU A 256 -15.98 -16.99 1.85
CA GLU A 256 -15.58 -17.52 0.55
C GLU A 256 -15.37 -16.43 -0.52
N ASN A 257 -15.94 -15.25 -0.27
CA ASN A 257 -15.79 -14.10 -1.17
C ASN A 257 -14.58 -13.23 -0.83
N TYR A 258 -13.99 -13.40 0.34
CA TYR A 258 -12.74 -12.74 0.68
C TYR A 258 -11.56 -13.61 0.25
N LEU A 259 -10.52 -12.99 -0.25
CA LEU A 259 -9.37 -13.67 -0.84
C LEU A 259 -8.13 -13.49 0.04
N GLY A 260 -7.22 -14.47 0.00
CA GLY A 260 -5.95 -14.47 0.71
C GLY A 260 -4.78 -14.89 -0.18
N ASP A 261 -5.01 -14.94 -1.48
CA ASP A 261 -4.01 -15.28 -2.49
C ASP A 261 -3.05 -14.10 -2.79
N LEU A 262 -1.82 -14.43 -3.16
CA LEU A 262 -0.78 -13.48 -3.52
C LEU A 262 -0.34 -13.72 -4.96
N TRP A 263 -0.31 -12.66 -5.75
CA TRP A 263 0.03 -12.71 -7.17
C TRP A 263 1.07 -11.67 -7.54
N LYS A 264 1.91 -12.02 -8.50
CA LYS A 264 2.88 -11.15 -9.15
C LYS A 264 2.59 -11.08 -10.65
N PHE A 265 2.55 -9.88 -11.20
CA PHE A 265 2.52 -9.65 -12.65
C PHE A 265 3.88 -9.14 -13.09
N ASP A 266 4.54 -9.87 -13.95
CA ASP A 266 5.82 -9.49 -14.53
C ASP A 266 5.58 -8.53 -15.72
N LEU A 267 6.13 -7.32 -15.64
CA LEU A 267 5.92 -6.27 -16.64
C LEU A 267 6.73 -6.46 -17.92
N ASP A 268 7.78 -7.29 -17.90
CA ASP A 268 8.58 -7.59 -19.08
C ASP A 268 7.92 -8.69 -19.93
N THR A 269 7.37 -9.72 -19.30
CA THR A 269 6.73 -10.86 -19.97
C THR A 269 5.22 -10.72 -20.10
N GLU A 270 4.62 -9.75 -19.43
CA GLU A 270 3.17 -9.53 -19.35
C GLU A 270 2.42 -10.79 -18.87
N THR A 271 2.96 -11.50 -17.87
CA THR A 271 2.38 -12.74 -17.34
C THR A 271 2.16 -12.67 -15.83
N TRP A 272 1.10 -13.35 -15.37
CA TRP A 272 0.82 -13.54 -13.96
C TRP A 272 1.50 -14.80 -13.42
N GLU A 273 2.02 -14.70 -12.21
CA GLU A 273 2.53 -15.79 -11.38
C GLU A 273 1.80 -15.78 -10.05
N GLN A 274 1.24 -16.90 -9.64
CA GLN A 274 0.66 -17.05 -8.31
C GLN A 274 1.76 -17.43 -7.32
N LEU A 275 2.09 -16.52 -6.40
CA LEU A 275 3.13 -16.73 -5.40
C LEU A 275 2.62 -17.55 -4.20
N LEU A 276 1.34 -17.39 -3.86
CA LEU A 276 0.69 -18.13 -2.78
C LEU A 276 -0.75 -18.45 -3.17
N PHE A 277 -1.13 -19.70 -3.00
CA PHE A 277 -2.50 -20.14 -3.00
C PHE A 277 -3.13 -19.77 -1.64
N ASP A 278 -4.43 -19.66 -1.64
CA ASP A 278 -5.29 -19.31 -0.50
C ASP A 278 -5.14 -20.30 0.67
N GLU A 279 -4.09 -20.17 1.49
CA GLU A 279 -3.73 -21.19 2.49
C GLU A 279 -3.73 -20.70 3.94
N ALA A 280 -3.97 -21.65 4.84
CA ALA A 280 -3.88 -21.48 6.27
C ALA A 280 -2.44 -21.14 6.73
N GLY A 281 -2.31 -20.21 7.69
CA GLY A 281 -1.04 -19.85 8.32
C GLY A 281 -0.50 -18.48 7.95
N GLY A 282 -1.15 -17.77 7.01
CA GLY A 282 -0.83 -16.39 6.65
C GLY A 282 -1.77 -15.36 7.29
N PRO A 283 -1.76 -14.14 6.78
CA PRO A 283 -2.63 -13.06 7.24
C PRO A 283 -4.12 -13.34 7.04
N GLY A 284 -4.47 -14.35 6.25
CA GLY A 284 -5.85 -14.77 6.02
C GLY A 284 -6.58 -13.91 4.98
N HIS A 285 -7.82 -14.28 4.72
CA HIS A 285 -8.70 -13.63 3.76
C HIS A 285 -9.11 -12.25 4.24
N ARG A 286 -8.73 -11.21 3.49
CA ARG A 286 -9.02 -9.82 3.86
C ARG A 286 -9.04 -8.88 2.67
N ASP A 287 -9.76 -7.80 2.79
CA ASP A 287 -9.70 -6.68 1.88
C ASP A 287 -9.06 -5.44 2.53
N ASN A 288 -8.90 -4.36 1.78
CA ASN A 288 -8.38 -3.07 2.26
C ASN A 288 -7.01 -3.12 2.97
N ALA A 289 -6.27 -4.23 2.90
CA ALA A 289 -4.89 -4.28 3.39
C ALA A 289 -3.99 -3.33 2.59
N LYS A 290 -2.81 -3.02 3.14
CA LYS A 290 -1.79 -2.21 2.44
C LYS A 290 -0.52 -3.03 2.27
N LEU A 291 0.13 -2.88 1.11
CA LEU A 291 1.34 -3.61 0.76
C LEU A 291 2.55 -2.69 0.62
N ILE A 292 3.73 -3.24 0.91
CA ILE A 292 5.02 -2.67 0.53
C ILE A 292 5.85 -3.78 -0.12
N ALA A 293 6.47 -3.51 -1.26
CA ALA A 293 7.50 -4.38 -1.83
C ALA A 293 8.85 -4.02 -1.20
N ASP A 294 9.39 -4.92 -0.39
CA ASP A 294 10.74 -4.84 0.17
C ASP A 294 11.70 -5.66 -0.72
N GLU A 295 12.08 -5.05 -1.80
CA GLU A 295 12.88 -5.68 -2.85
C GLU A 295 14.29 -6.02 -2.38
N GLN A 296 14.82 -5.25 -1.42
CA GLN A 296 16.16 -5.47 -0.88
C GLN A 296 16.27 -6.79 -0.10
N ASN A 297 15.19 -7.18 0.58
CA ASN A 297 15.16 -8.39 1.41
C ASN A 297 14.34 -9.52 0.77
N GLY A 298 13.80 -9.33 -0.44
CA GLY A 298 12.93 -10.31 -1.08
C GLY A 298 11.62 -10.56 -0.33
N ARG A 299 11.00 -9.51 0.20
CA ARG A 299 9.79 -9.60 1.04
C ARG A 299 8.67 -8.71 0.54
N ILE A 300 7.46 -9.14 0.84
CA ILE A 300 6.25 -8.35 0.63
C ILE A 300 5.61 -8.14 2.00
N TRP A 301 5.58 -6.90 2.47
CA TRP A 301 4.98 -6.52 3.74
C TRP A 301 3.50 -6.23 3.55
N LEU A 302 2.71 -6.64 4.56
CA LEU A 302 1.26 -6.42 4.61
C LEU A 302 0.87 -5.80 5.95
N PHE A 303 -0.01 -4.81 5.89
CA PHE A 303 -0.58 -4.14 7.05
C PHE A 303 -2.11 -4.12 6.99
N GLY A 304 -2.74 -4.53 8.09
CA GLY A 304 -4.16 -4.29 8.39
C GLY A 304 -5.14 -4.89 7.39
N GLY A 305 -6.20 -4.14 7.13
CA GLY A 305 -7.35 -4.55 6.30
C GLY A 305 -8.57 -4.94 7.13
N SER A 306 -9.58 -5.50 6.47
CA SER A 306 -10.81 -5.96 7.12
C SER A 306 -11.19 -7.39 6.72
N LEU A 307 -11.88 -8.07 7.62
CA LEU A 307 -12.44 -9.41 7.41
C LEU A 307 -13.89 -9.31 6.94
N TYR A 308 -14.41 -10.41 6.43
CA TYR A 308 -15.78 -10.52 5.91
C TYR A 308 -16.89 -10.14 6.93
N ASP A 309 -16.59 -10.19 8.22
CA ASP A 309 -17.52 -9.83 9.31
C ASP A 309 -17.39 -8.37 9.76
N GLY A 310 -16.61 -7.56 9.03
CA GLY A 310 -16.36 -6.15 9.32
C GLY A 310 -15.31 -5.91 10.41
N THR A 311 -14.66 -6.97 10.90
CA THR A 311 -13.53 -6.82 11.85
C THR A 311 -12.35 -6.17 11.16
N THR A 312 -11.88 -5.04 11.68
CA THR A 312 -10.70 -4.34 11.19
C THR A 312 -9.44 -4.80 11.89
N LEU A 313 -8.33 -4.77 11.19
CA LEU A 313 -7.05 -5.30 11.62
C LEU A 313 -5.97 -4.21 11.69
N SER A 314 -4.94 -4.45 12.50
CA SER A 314 -3.73 -3.61 12.57
C SER A 314 -2.45 -4.46 12.62
N ASP A 315 -2.57 -5.73 12.29
CA ASP A 315 -1.46 -6.67 12.27
C ASP A 315 -0.46 -6.33 11.14
N VAL A 316 0.79 -6.71 11.37
CA VAL A 316 1.89 -6.53 10.41
C VAL A 316 2.49 -7.89 10.10
N TRP A 317 2.55 -8.19 8.83
CA TRP A 317 3.08 -9.43 8.29
C TRP A 317 4.11 -9.16 7.20
N TYR A 318 5.00 -10.12 6.95
CA TYR A 318 5.73 -10.16 5.70
C TYR A 318 5.68 -11.56 5.08
N PHE A 319 5.61 -11.59 3.76
CA PHE A 319 5.82 -12.78 2.95
C PHE A 319 7.27 -12.82 2.48
N ASP A 320 7.98 -13.89 2.76
CA ASP A 320 9.35 -14.10 2.30
C ASP A 320 9.31 -14.91 1.00
N LEU A 321 9.81 -14.31 -0.08
CA LEU A 321 9.77 -14.91 -1.43
C LEU A 321 10.66 -16.14 -1.56
N HIS A 322 11.70 -16.27 -0.72
CA HIS A 322 12.61 -17.40 -0.76
C HIS A 322 12.00 -18.64 -0.11
N SER A 323 11.43 -18.47 1.07
CA SER A 323 10.78 -19.57 1.81
C SER A 323 9.32 -19.81 1.42
N ALA A 324 8.72 -18.86 0.69
CA ALA A 324 7.29 -18.84 0.34
C ALA A 324 6.38 -18.92 1.57
N THR A 325 6.73 -18.22 2.66
CA THR A 325 6.00 -18.26 3.94
C THR A 325 5.68 -16.88 4.47
N TRP A 326 4.55 -16.76 5.17
CA TRP A 326 4.19 -15.58 5.93
C TRP A 326 4.77 -15.61 7.34
N THR A 327 5.21 -14.47 7.83
CA THR A 327 5.63 -14.25 9.22
C THR A 327 4.91 -13.04 9.79
N ARG A 328 4.27 -13.21 10.93
CA ARG A 328 3.64 -12.12 11.70
C ARG A 328 4.67 -11.47 12.61
N VAL A 329 4.76 -10.15 12.61
CA VAL A 329 5.78 -9.40 13.36
C VAL A 329 5.24 -8.41 14.39
N ASP A 330 3.99 -7.95 14.27
CA ASP A 330 3.39 -6.99 15.19
C ASP A 330 3.40 -7.46 16.65
N THR A 331 3.31 -8.76 16.90
CA THR A 331 3.37 -9.34 18.25
C THR A 331 4.71 -9.16 18.95
N ALA A 332 5.78 -8.93 18.18
CA ALA A 332 7.12 -8.66 18.69
C ALA A 332 7.47 -7.16 18.71
N MET A 333 6.65 -6.32 18.07
CA MET A 333 6.84 -4.87 18.04
C MET A 333 6.49 -4.26 19.39
N THR A 334 7.21 -3.22 19.78
CA THR A 334 6.99 -2.49 21.04
C THR A 334 6.68 -1.04 20.76
N GLY A 335 5.95 -0.38 21.68
CA GLY A 335 5.57 1.02 21.56
C GLY A 335 4.15 1.24 21.05
N PRO A 336 3.78 2.49 20.77
CA PRO A 336 2.46 2.83 20.26
C PRO A 336 2.28 2.28 18.84
N ALA A 337 1.03 1.96 18.51
CA ALA A 337 0.65 1.50 17.17
C ALA A 337 -0.72 2.09 16.80
N PRO A 338 -1.02 2.23 15.49
CA PRO A 338 -2.34 2.69 15.05
C PRO A 338 -3.44 1.73 15.50
N SER A 339 -4.62 2.28 15.78
CA SER A 339 -5.82 1.45 15.99
C SER A 339 -6.14 0.65 14.71
N PRO A 340 -6.78 -0.53 14.83
CA PRO A 340 -7.30 -1.25 13.69
C PRO A 340 -8.17 -0.35 12.81
N ARG A 341 -7.97 -0.40 11.48
CA ARG A 341 -8.65 0.49 10.53
C ARG A 341 -8.67 -0.04 9.12
N PHE A 342 -9.59 0.47 8.33
CA PHE A 342 -9.68 0.23 6.88
C PHE A 342 -9.97 1.56 6.17
N GLY A 343 -9.88 1.56 4.84
CA GLY A 343 -10.14 2.73 4.01
C GLY A 343 -9.21 3.92 4.26
N GLN A 344 -8.04 3.69 4.88
CA GLN A 344 -7.03 4.71 5.12
C GLN A 344 -6.32 5.10 3.83
N PHE A 345 -5.99 6.38 3.71
CA PHE A 345 -5.01 6.85 2.73
C PHE A 345 -3.63 6.33 3.07
N TYR A 346 -2.81 6.06 2.07
CA TYR A 346 -1.46 5.58 2.32
C TYR A 346 -0.50 5.89 1.18
N PHE A 347 0.77 5.86 1.50
CA PHE A 347 1.87 5.75 0.56
C PHE A 347 3.04 5.03 1.20
N SER A 348 3.91 4.47 0.37
CA SER A 348 5.19 3.94 0.83
C SER A 348 6.35 4.63 0.12
N ARG A 349 7.51 4.66 0.79
CA ARG A 349 8.74 5.15 0.19
C ARG A 349 9.94 4.35 0.68
N LYS A 350 10.98 4.29 -0.14
CA LYS A 350 12.30 3.79 0.23
C LYS A 350 13.18 4.96 0.65
N THR A 351 13.85 4.84 1.79
CA THR A 351 14.85 5.78 2.28
C THR A 351 16.24 5.17 2.13
N ALA A 352 17.27 5.83 2.64
CA ALA A 352 18.62 5.28 2.65
C ALA A 352 18.79 4.04 3.58
N THR A 353 17.90 3.85 4.56
CA THR A 353 18.07 2.87 5.64
C THR A 353 16.82 2.00 5.91
N ALA A 354 15.70 2.33 5.32
CA ALA A 354 14.42 1.68 5.61
C ALA A 354 13.41 1.82 4.47
N TYR A 355 12.41 0.95 4.48
CA TYR A 355 11.11 1.23 3.86
C TYR A 355 10.19 1.89 4.90
N GLU A 356 9.40 2.83 4.46
CA GLU A 356 8.42 3.52 5.29
C GLU A 356 7.02 3.43 4.67
N LEU A 357 6.03 3.01 5.46
CA LEU A 357 4.61 3.10 5.12
C LEU A 357 3.98 4.20 5.95
N TYR A 358 3.40 5.18 5.31
CA TYR A 358 2.57 6.19 5.95
C TYR A 358 1.10 5.85 5.74
N ILE A 359 0.32 5.98 6.81
CA ILE A 359 -1.13 5.86 6.78
C ILE A 359 -1.77 7.08 7.40
N PHE A 360 -2.88 7.55 6.83
CA PHE A 360 -3.64 8.69 7.34
C PHE A 360 -5.14 8.37 7.33
N GLY A 361 -5.84 8.71 8.42
CA GLY A 361 -7.29 8.61 8.48
C GLY A 361 -7.82 7.18 8.42
N GLY A 362 -8.92 6.99 7.71
CA GLY A 362 -9.65 5.74 7.66
C GLY A 362 -10.72 5.61 8.74
N ALA A 363 -11.24 4.41 8.93
CA ALA A 363 -12.33 4.11 9.86
C ALA A 363 -12.03 2.87 10.70
N THR A 364 -12.52 2.85 11.97
CA THR A 364 -12.22 1.76 12.91
C THR A 364 -13.11 0.53 12.75
N ALA A 365 -14.23 0.64 12.07
CA ALA A 365 -15.16 -0.46 11.82
C ALA A 365 -16.05 -0.12 10.62
N GLU A 366 -16.50 -1.13 9.89
CA GLU A 366 -17.38 -0.95 8.74
C GLU A 366 -18.79 -0.53 9.16
N PHE A 367 -19.30 -1.13 10.23
CA PHE A 367 -20.62 -0.83 10.79
C PHE A 367 -20.47 0.03 12.06
N ALA A 368 -20.87 1.29 12.01
CA ALA A 368 -20.67 2.32 13.04
C ALA A 368 -19.21 2.77 13.22
N PRO A 369 -18.56 3.25 12.17
CA PRO A 369 -17.15 3.65 12.21
C PRO A 369 -16.92 4.90 13.07
N VAL A 370 -15.78 4.94 13.76
CA VAL A 370 -15.13 6.17 14.18
C VAL A 370 -14.17 6.58 13.09
N LEU A 371 -14.40 7.74 12.49
CA LEU A 371 -13.53 8.28 11.47
C LEU A 371 -12.27 8.86 12.11
N LEU A 372 -11.14 8.60 11.50
CA LEU A 372 -9.82 8.96 12.00
C LEU A 372 -9.19 10.06 11.13
N ASN A 373 -8.32 10.87 11.73
CA ASN A 373 -7.47 11.84 11.04
C ASN A 373 -6.05 11.89 11.64
N ASP A 374 -5.67 10.85 12.36
CA ASP A 374 -4.30 10.63 12.81
C ASP A 374 -3.41 10.14 11.66
N MET A 375 -2.13 10.40 11.77
CA MET A 375 -1.13 9.93 10.83
C MET A 375 -0.08 9.09 11.53
N TRP A 376 0.25 7.96 10.93
CA TRP A 376 1.24 7.02 11.43
C TRP A 376 2.25 6.65 10.36
N ARG A 377 3.47 6.34 10.80
CA ARG A 377 4.52 5.80 9.95
C ARG A 377 5.02 4.48 10.52
N LEU A 378 4.94 3.40 9.72
CA LEU A 378 5.66 2.16 9.95
C LEU A 378 7.04 2.29 9.31
N THR A 379 8.08 2.15 10.10
CA THR A 379 9.47 2.09 9.64
C THR A 379 9.94 0.63 9.66
N ILE A 380 10.41 0.13 8.52
CA ILE A 380 10.94 -1.22 8.32
C ILE A 380 12.43 -1.08 7.97
N PRO A 381 13.34 -1.20 8.95
CA PRO A 381 14.77 -1.09 8.70
C PRO A 381 15.28 -2.16 7.73
N PHE A 382 16.21 -1.84 6.86
CA PHE A 382 16.79 -2.82 5.92
C PHE A 382 17.46 -4.02 6.61
N ALA A 383 17.96 -3.83 7.83
CA ALA A 383 18.52 -4.89 8.65
C ALA A 383 17.47 -5.64 9.49
N CYS A 384 16.17 -5.48 9.17
CA CYS A 384 15.10 -6.13 9.93
C CYS A 384 15.05 -7.63 9.68
N CYS A 385 14.71 -8.35 10.75
CA CYS A 385 14.12 -9.69 10.67
C CYS A 385 15.05 -10.73 9.96
N SER A 386 16.36 -10.56 10.07
CA SER A 386 17.37 -11.52 9.60
C SER A 386 17.49 -12.74 10.49
#